data_d3ece2d122e1d5827af783c02240af04
#
_entry.id   d3ece2d122e1d5827af783c02240af04
#
_cell.length_a   1.000
_cell.length_b   1.000
_cell.length_c   1.000
_cell.angle_alpha   90.00
_cell.angle_beta   90.00
_cell.angle_gamma   90.00
#
_symmetry.space_group_name_H-M   'P 1'
#
loop_
_entity.id
_entity.type
_entity.pdbx_description
1 polymer ?
#
loop_
_entity_poly.entity_id
_entity_poly.type
_entity_poly.pdbx_seq_one_letter_code
_entity_poly.pdbx_strand_id
1 'polypeptide(L)'
;MTGYSGTPLLKKLGIKEGNRVLLLDVPAALPEELKEYAKTRLHDRLDVIILFARSFAEFKREFVAHQGSIKADGMIWVAWLKKASGMQTDLTENAIREMALETPFVDVKVCAIDETWSGLKLVVRKEHRGSFGQGLNGN
;
A
#
# COMPACT_ATOMS: atom_id res chain seq x y z
N MET A 1 8.79 13.54 18.59
CA MET A 1 8.50 13.74 17.47
C MET A 1 9.45 14.30 16.70
N THR A 2 9.88 13.89 15.89
CA THR A 2 11.03 14.35 15.43
C THR A 2 11.14 14.11 14.02
N GLY A 3 11.59 14.98 13.28
CA GLY A 3 11.87 14.84 11.88
C GLY A 3 10.64 14.82 11.01
N TYR A 4 9.48 15.07 11.55
CA TYR A 4 8.30 15.07 10.74
C TYR A 4 7.89 16.46 10.39
N SER A 5 7.23 16.62 9.28
CA SER A 5 6.76 17.90 8.83
C SER A 5 5.57 18.38 9.63
N GLY A 6 5.14 17.63 10.60
CA GLY A 6 3.98 18.01 11.40
C GLY A 6 2.70 17.34 10.99
N THR A 7 2.68 16.68 9.82
CA THR A 7 1.48 15.96 9.40
C THR A 7 1.54 14.54 9.93
N PRO A 8 0.56 14.12 10.72
CA PRO A 8 0.55 12.74 11.24
C PRO A 8 0.56 11.72 10.12
N LEU A 9 1.22 10.61 10.35
CA LEU A 9 1.38 9.58 9.33
C LEU A 9 0.05 9.08 8.79
N LEU A 10 -0.91 8.81 9.65
CA LEU A 10 -2.20 8.30 9.19
C LEU A 10 -2.88 9.28 8.24
N LYS A 11 -2.75 10.55 8.52
CA LYS A 11 -3.33 11.58 7.66
C LYS A 11 -2.61 11.64 6.32
N LYS A 12 -1.28 11.51 6.34
CA LYS A 12 -0.50 11.49 5.10
C LYS A 12 -0.90 10.31 4.22
N LEU A 13 -1.17 9.19 4.83
CA LEU A 13 -1.55 7.98 4.10
C LEU A 13 -3.03 7.96 3.72
N GLY A 14 -3.80 8.91 4.21
CA GLY A 14 -5.22 8.98 3.89
C GLY A 14 -6.07 7.99 4.67
N ILE A 15 -5.56 7.50 5.80
CA ILE A 15 -6.30 6.56 6.63
C ILE A 15 -7.21 7.35 7.56
N LYS A 16 -8.49 7.03 7.53
CA LYS A 16 -9.49 7.71 8.33
C LYS A 16 -10.04 6.77 9.39
N GLU A 17 -10.63 7.35 10.42
CA GLU A 17 -11.26 6.58 11.46
C GLU A 17 -12.32 5.68 10.83
N GLY A 18 -12.38 4.44 11.26
CA GLY A 18 -13.34 3.48 10.72
C GLY A 18 -12.88 2.75 9.48
N ASN A 19 -11.74 3.14 8.90
CA ASN A 19 -11.23 2.44 7.73
C ASN A 19 -10.80 1.01 8.09
N ARG A 20 -11.05 0.10 7.16
CA ARG A 20 -10.58 -1.27 7.29
C ARG A 20 -9.21 -1.32 6.62
N VAL A 21 -8.19 -1.56 7.41
CA VAL A 21 -6.79 -1.50 6.97
C VAL A 21 -6.13 -2.86 7.15
N LEU A 22 -5.42 -3.30 6.13
CA LEU A 22 -4.65 -4.53 6.20
C LEU A 22 -3.18 -4.20 5.94
N LEU A 23 -2.31 -4.68 6.82
CA LEU A 23 -0.87 -4.52 6.65
C LEU A 23 -0.30 -5.87 6.24
N LEU A 24 0.51 -5.90 5.19
CA LEU A 24 1.14 -7.14 4.70
C LEU A 24 2.64 -7.07 4.85
N ASP A 25 3.24 -8.16 5.28
CA ASP A 25 4.69 -8.32 5.42
C ASP A 25 5.31 -7.23 6.31
N VAL A 26 4.69 -7.04 7.45
CA VAL A 26 5.01 -5.97 8.39
C VAL A 26 6.45 -6.06 8.87
N PRO A 27 7.21 -4.95 8.83
CA PRO A 27 8.57 -4.95 9.34
C PRO A 27 8.58 -4.99 10.86
N ALA A 28 9.72 -5.41 11.43
CA ALA A 28 9.84 -5.50 12.87
C ALA A 28 9.69 -4.13 13.52
N ALA A 29 10.25 -3.08 12.89
CA ALA A 29 10.12 -1.73 13.41
C ALA A 29 9.02 -1.02 12.62
N LEU A 30 7.83 -0.99 13.16
CA LEU A 30 6.69 -0.38 12.50
C LEU A 30 6.40 0.96 13.15
N PRO A 31 6.06 2.00 12.37
CA PRO A 31 5.65 3.26 12.96
C PRO A 31 4.53 3.07 13.97
N GLU A 32 4.61 3.80 15.07
CA GLU A 32 3.68 3.62 16.17
C GLU A 32 2.23 3.72 15.74
N GLU A 33 1.92 4.65 14.86
CA GLU A 33 0.54 4.89 14.42
C GLU A 33 -0.05 3.70 13.68
N LEU A 34 0.80 2.84 13.11
CA LEU A 34 0.31 1.69 12.36
C LEU A 34 0.22 0.42 13.18
N LYS A 35 0.73 0.44 14.40
CA LYS A 35 0.82 -0.80 15.19
C LYS A 35 -0.54 -1.43 15.48
N GLU A 36 -1.56 -0.60 15.67
CA GLU A 36 -2.86 -1.15 15.99
C GLU A 36 -3.45 -1.95 14.83
N TYR A 37 -3.00 -1.67 13.60
CA TYR A 37 -3.52 -2.38 12.43
C TYR A 37 -2.76 -3.66 12.12
N ALA A 38 -1.63 -3.87 12.77
CA ALA A 38 -0.79 -5.04 12.48
C ALA A 38 -1.48 -6.36 12.82
N LYS A 39 -2.49 -6.31 13.67
CA LYS A 39 -3.20 -7.51 14.09
C LYS A 39 -4.49 -7.74 13.30
N THR A 40 -4.79 -6.82 12.39
CA THR A 40 -6.04 -6.90 11.64
C THR A 40 -5.94 -7.99 10.58
N ARG A 41 -6.98 -8.82 10.49
CA ARG A 41 -6.99 -9.90 9.52
C ARG A 41 -8.27 -9.85 8.71
N LEU A 42 -8.32 -8.88 7.82
CA LEU A 42 -9.48 -8.68 6.96
C LEU A 42 -9.18 -9.28 5.60
N HIS A 43 -10.18 -9.83 4.96
CA HIS A 43 -9.98 -10.56 3.71
C HIS A 43 -10.50 -9.85 2.48
N ASP A 44 -11.50 -8.99 2.61
CA ASP A 44 -12.02 -8.29 1.45
C ASP A 44 -12.68 -6.98 1.88
N ARG A 45 -13.06 -6.18 0.91
CA ARG A 45 -13.73 -4.90 1.11
C ARG A 45 -12.90 -3.97 2.01
N LEU A 46 -11.61 -3.94 1.71
CA LEU A 46 -10.69 -3.13 2.49
C LEU A 46 -10.65 -1.70 1.95
N ASP A 47 -10.47 -0.75 2.86
CA ASP A 47 -10.29 0.64 2.46
C ASP A 47 -8.83 0.90 2.12
N VAL A 48 -7.92 0.27 2.84
CA VAL A 48 -6.49 0.50 2.69
C VAL A 48 -5.72 -0.80 2.86
N ILE A 49 -4.77 -1.04 1.97
CA ILE A 49 -3.78 -2.09 2.16
C ILE A 49 -2.43 -1.40 2.15
N ILE A 50 -1.57 -1.72 3.11
CA ILE A 50 -0.19 -1.26 3.09
C ILE A 50 0.68 -2.50 2.97
N LEU A 51 1.35 -2.63 1.84
CA LEU A 51 2.17 -3.78 1.52
C LEU A 51 3.64 -3.38 1.63
N PHE A 52 4.36 -3.98 2.58
CA PHE A 52 5.79 -3.72 2.73
C PHE A 52 6.54 -4.78 1.93
N ALA A 53 7.27 -4.37 0.92
CA ALA A 53 7.96 -5.30 0.04
C ALA A 53 9.45 -5.04 0.03
N ARG A 54 10.23 -6.10 0.16
CA ARG A 54 11.69 -6.01 0.19
C ARG A 54 12.30 -6.36 -1.14
N SER A 55 11.49 -6.89 -2.06
CA SER A 55 11.96 -7.26 -3.39
C SER A 55 10.82 -7.12 -4.37
N PHE A 56 11.15 -7.08 -5.65
CA PHE A 56 10.14 -7.03 -6.68
C PHE A 56 9.27 -8.30 -6.66
N ALA A 57 9.87 -9.45 -6.43
CA ALA A 57 9.12 -10.70 -6.39
C ALA A 57 8.10 -10.71 -5.25
N GLU A 58 8.49 -10.19 -4.09
CA GLU A 58 7.59 -10.10 -2.94
C GLU A 58 6.44 -9.15 -3.25
N PHE A 59 6.74 -7.99 -3.83
CA PHE A 59 5.73 -7.03 -4.22
C PHE A 59 4.74 -7.65 -5.19
N LYS A 60 5.25 -8.29 -6.25
CA LYS A 60 4.39 -8.85 -7.28
C LYS A 60 3.47 -9.92 -6.71
N ARG A 61 4.02 -10.81 -5.90
CA ARG A 61 3.24 -11.89 -5.32
C ARG A 61 2.10 -11.36 -4.45
N GLU A 62 2.40 -10.43 -3.57
CA GLU A 62 1.39 -9.92 -2.64
C GLU A 62 0.40 -9.01 -3.32
N PHE A 63 0.86 -8.21 -4.28
CA PHE A 63 -0.04 -7.31 -4.99
C PHE A 63 -1.05 -8.09 -5.81
N VAL A 64 -0.59 -9.11 -6.55
CA VAL A 64 -1.48 -9.94 -7.35
C VAL A 64 -2.49 -10.67 -6.45
N ALA A 65 -2.03 -11.15 -5.32
CA ALA A 65 -2.90 -11.92 -4.43
C ALA A 65 -3.96 -11.07 -3.75
N HIS A 66 -3.68 -9.78 -3.48
CA HIS A 66 -4.56 -8.97 -2.65
C HIS A 66 -5.23 -7.79 -3.33
N GLN A 67 -4.86 -7.46 -4.56
CA GLN A 67 -5.41 -6.27 -5.19
C GLN A 67 -6.93 -6.30 -5.30
N GLY A 68 -7.50 -7.48 -5.44
CA GLY A 68 -8.94 -7.63 -5.57
C GLY A 68 -9.71 -7.48 -4.27
N SER A 69 -9.00 -7.43 -3.15
CA SER A 69 -9.65 -7.30 -1.84
C SER A 69 -9.93 -5.86 -1.45
N ILE A 70 -9.48 -4.90 -2.26
CA ILE A 70 -9.66 -3.48 -1.96
C ILE A 70 -10.98 -3.02 -2.56
N LYS A 71 -11.63 -2.05 -1.91
CA LYS A 71 -12.83 -1.44 -2.49
C LYS A 71 -12.46 -0.65 -3.72
N ALA A 72 -13.42 -0.44 -4.62
CA ALA A 72 -13.15 0.34 -5.84
C ALA A 72 -12.65 1.75 -5.53
N ASP A 73 -13.03 2.32 -4.38
CA ASP A 73 -12.57 3.64 -3.97
C ASP A 73 -11.50 3.56 -2.89
N GLY A 74 -10.94 2.38 -2.68
CA GLY A 74 -9.88 2.19 -1.70
C GLY A 74 -8.51 2.51 -2.26
N MET A 75 -7.48 2.19 -1.48
CA MET A 75 -6.11 2.47 -1.90
C MET A 75 -5.17 1.37 -1.43
N ILE A 76 -4.09 1.19 -2.18
CA ILE A 76 -3.02 0.29 -1.81
C ILE A 76 -1.75 1.11 -1.76
N TRP A 77 -1.08 1.11 -0.61
CA TRP A 77 0.22 1.72 -0.48
C TRP A 77 1.26 0.61 -0.61
N VAL A 78 2.15 0.75 -1.58
CA VAL A 78 3.26 -0.19 -1.70
C VAL A 78 4.47 0.48 -1.09
N ALA A 79 5.00 -0.08 -0.02
CA ALA A 79 6.15 0.48 0.67
C ALA A 79 7.39 -0.28 0.24
N TRP A 80 8.44 0.45 -0.13
CA TRP A 80 9.71 -0.15 -0.52
C TRP A 80 10.85 0.50 0.24
N LEU A 81 11.99 -0.19 0.28
CA LEU A 81 13.14 0.26 1.05
C LEU A 81 13.81 1.47 0.37
N LYS A 82 13.99 2.54 1.14
CA LYS A 82 14.70 3.71 0.64
C LYS A 82 16.16 3.38 0.42
N LYS A 83 16.78 4.04 -0.55
CA LYS A 83 18.22 3.90 -0.72
C LYS A 83 18.95 4.35 0.53
N ALA A 84 18.46 5.37 1.19
CA ALA A 84 19.09 5.88 2.40
C ALA A 84 19.07 4.88 3.55
N SER A 85 18.25 3.83 3.47
CA SER A 85 18.23 2.81 4.51
C SER A 85 19.48 1.95 4.49
N GLY A 86 20.22 1.97 3.37
CA GLY A 86 21.39 1.13 3.21
C GLY A 86 21.09 -0.31 2.87
N MET A 87 19.82 -0.69 2.81
CA MET A 87 19.43 -2.06 2.52
C MET A 87 19.24 -2.24 1.02
N GLN A 88 19.66 -3.38 0.51
CA GLN A 88 19.60 -3.64 -0.91
C GLN A 88 18.25 -4.18 -1.32
N THR A 89 17.76 -3.71 -2.47
CA THR A 89 16.50 -4.21 -3.02
C THR A 89 16.49 -3.95 -4.52
N ASP A 90 15.82 -4.81 -5.25
CA ASP A 90 15.59 -4.60 -6.67
C ASP A 90 14.25 -3.91 -6.93
N LEU A 91 13.53 -3.52 -5.85
CA LEU A 91 12.24 -2.86 -6.00
C LEU A 91 12.42 -1.36 -6.01
N THR A 92 11.92 -0.71 -7.05
CA THR A 92 12.02 0.73 -7.21
C THR A 92 10.64 1.30 -7.43
N GLU A 93 10.52 2.61 -7.27
CA GLU A 93 9.28 3.32 -7.53
C GLU A 93 8.80 3.04 -8.95
N ASN A 94 9.72 3.10 -9.93
CA ASN A 94 9.33 2.87 -11.33
C ASN A 94 8.86 1.45 -11.58
N ALA A 95 9.48 0.47 -10.95
CA ALA A 95 9.05 -0.92 -11.12
C ALA A 95 7.63 -1.12 -10.59
N ILE A 96 7.31 -0.48 -9.46
CA ILE A 96 5.96 -0.55 -8.89
C ILE A 96 4.97 0.09 -9.84
N ARG A 97 5.31 1.28 -10.35
CA ARG A 97 4.44 2.02 -11.24
C ARG A 97 4.16 1.24 -12.51
N GLU A 98 5.21 0.67 -13.11
CA GLU A 98 5.06 -0.07 -14.36
C GLU A 98 4.14 -1.29 -14.17
N MET A 99 4.31 -2.00 -13.08
CA MET A 99 3.46 -3.15 -12.83
C MET A 99 2.03 -2.73 -12.58
N ALA A 100 1.82 -1.66 -11.82
CA ALA A 100 0.48 -1.20 -11.51
C ALA A 100 -0.29 -0.83 -12.77
N LEU A 101 0.40 -0.24 -13.75
CA LEU A 101 -0.24 0.19 -14.99
C LEU A 101 -0.69 -0.97 -15.87
N GLU A 102 -0.21 -2.19 -15.60
CA GLU A 102 -0.68 -3.37 -16.30
C GLU A 102 -1.96 -3.91 -15.67
N THR A 103 -2.45 -3.25 -14.63
CA THR A 103 -3.64 -3.63 -13.90
C THR A 103 -4.61 -2.45 -13.93
N PRO A 104 -5.79 -2.55 -13.32
CA PRO A 104 -6.69 -1.40 -13.24
C PRO A 104 -6.19 -0.28 -12.34
N PHE A 105 -5.01 -0.41 -11.72
CA PHE A 105 -4.51 0.59 -10.80
C PHE A 105 -3.63 1.64 -11.46
N VAL A 106 -3.50 2.79 -10.79
CA VAL A 106 -2.61 3.87 -11.21
C VAL A 106 -2.00 4.50 -9.97
N ASP A 107 -0.76 4.98 -10.11
CA ASP A 107 -0.08 5.64 -9.01
C ASP A 107 -0.58 7.08 -8.84
N VAL A 108 -0.66 7.53 -7.61
CA VAL A 108 -1.17 8.86 -7.28
C VAL A 108 -0.13 9.75 -6.64
N LYS A 109 0.57 9.25 -5.64
CA LYS A 109 1.59 10.06 -4.96
C LYS A 109 2.55 9.20 -4.18
N VAL A 110 3.68 9.80 -3.83
CA VAL A 110 4.71 9.15 -3.02
C VAL A 110 4.76 9.86 -1.68
N CYS A 111 4.96 9.13 -0.60
CA CYS A 111 5.26 9.75 0.67
C CYS A 111 6.23 8.88 1.46
N ALA A 112 7.00 9.52 2.34
CA ALA A 112 7.87 8.78 3.25
C ALA A 112 7.02 8.21 4.36
N ILE A 113 7.19 6.93 4.65
CA ILE A 113 6.51 6.30 5.78
C ILE A 113 7.35 6.48 7.02
N ASP A 114 8.65 6.19 6.92
CA ASP A 114 9.59 6.46 8.00
C ASP A 114 10.99 6.55 7.40
N GLU A 115 12.02 6.39 8.21
CA GLU A 115 13.38 6.54 7.74
C GLU A 115 13.81 5.42 6.81
N THR A 116 13.14 4.29 6.89
CA THR A 116 13.49 3.10 6.12
C THR A 116 12.63 2.91 4.88
N TRP A 117 11.36 3.29 4.96
CA TRP A 117 10.37 2.96 3.93
C TRP A 117 9.76 4.18 3.25
N SER A 118 9.65 4.10 1.94
CA SER A 118 8.86 5.04 1.15
C SER A 118 7.61 4.32 0.68
N GLY A 119 6.54 5.04 0.42
CA GLY A 119 5.30 4.45 -0.07
C GLY A 119 4.81 5.10 -1.34
N LEU A 120 4.29 4.30 -2.25
CA LEU A 120 3.63 4.76 -3.46
C LEU A 120 2.16 4.39 -3.37
N LYS A 121 1.29 5.39 -3.48
CA LYS A 121 -0.14 5.18 -3.37
C LYS A 121 -0.71 4.77 -4.72
N LEU A 122 -1.43 3.65 -4.74
CA LEU A 122 -2.10 3.15 -5.93
C LEU A 122 -3.60 3.16 -5.69
N VAL A 123 -4.36 3.59 -6.70
CA VAL A 123 -5.82 3.57 -6.63
C VAL A 123 -6.34 2.98 -7.93
N VAL A 124 -7.59 2.52 -7.93
CA VAL A 124 -8.22 2.00 -9.13
C VAL A 124 -8.50 3.18 -10.07
N ARG A 125 -8.13 3.07 -11.33
CA ARG A 125 -8.36 4.13 -12.30
C ARG A 125 -9.86 4.37 -12.44
N LYS A 126 -10.24 5.63 -12.64
CA LYS A 126 -11.65 6.00 -12.69
C LYS A 126 -12.44 5.18 -13.69
N GLU A 127 -11.87 4.93 -14.86
CA GLU A 127 -12.58 4.18 -15.90
C GLU A 127 -12.81 2.73 -15.54
N HIS A 128 -12.16 2.23 -14.50
CA HIS A 128 -12.32 0.84 -14.07
C HIS A 128 -13.09 0.70 -12.77
N ARG A 129 -13.45 1.81 -12.11
CA ARG A 129 -14.09 1.70 -10.79
C ARG A 129 -15.46 1.06 -10.83
N GLY A 130 -16.22 1.30 -11.90
CA GLY A 130 -17.56 0.76 -11.99
C GLY A 130 -17.60 -0.74 -12.13
N SER A 131 -16.54 -1.33 -12.72
CA SER A 131 -16.50 -2.77 -12.91
C SER A 131 -15.55 -3.47 -11.95
N PHE A 132 -14.80 -2.69 -11.15
CA PHE A 132 -13.78 -3.28 -10.28
C PHE A 132 -14.44 -4.15 -9.22
N GLY A 133 -13.93 -5.36 -9.09
CA GLY A 133 -14.43 -6.28 -8.09
C GLY A 133 -15.65 -7.08 -8.50
N GLN A 134 -16.26 -6.76 -9.63
CA GLN A 134 -17.45 -7.50 -10.03
C GLN A 134 -17.14 -8.95 -10.30
N GLY A 135 -15.99 -9.23 -10.93
CA GLY A 135 -15.60 -10.59 -11.17
C GLY A 135 -15.29 -11.35 -9.90
N LEU A 136 -15.02 -10.63 -8.81
CA LEU A 136 -14.70 -11.24 -7.54
C LEU A 136 -15.97 -11.60 -6.77
N ASN A 137 -17.12 -11.06 -7.19
CA ASN A 137 -18.36 -11.24 -6.47
C ASN A 137 -19.22 -12.31 -7.10
N GLY A 138 -18.62 -13.37 -7.51
CA GLY A 138 -19.37 -14.52 -7.98
C GLY A 138 -19.58 -14.61 -9.46
N ASN A 139 -18.88 -13.83 -10.16
CA ASN A 139 -18.98 -13.94 -11.62
C ASN A 139 -18.06 -14.97 -12.16
#